data_82b18bed19435292968fe84f20091e76
#
_entry.id   82b18bed19435292968fe84f20091e76
#
_cell.length_a   1.000
_cell.length_b   1.000
_cell.length_c   1.000
_cell.angle_alpha   90.00
_cell.angle_beta   90.00
_cell.angle_gamma   90.00
#
_symmetry.space_group_name_H-M   'P 1'
#
loop_
_entity.id
_entity.type
_entity.pdbx_description
1 polymer ?
#
loop_
_entity_poly.entity_id
_entity_poly.type
_entity_poly.pdbx_seq_one_letter_code
_entity_poly.pdbx_strand_id
1 'polypeptide(L)'
;GGWDSHLSQGPLISPLMRRLANGLAAFRRDLGAAMRQTTVVVMSEFGRRVSENSALGTDHGRGGAMFVLGGDGAEGRVIADWPGLKRDALVGPGDLPVTTDFRDVLIPILRRHTLDADMAKVFPGHEPRPLGQAAGDA
;
A
#
# COMPACT_ATOMS: atom_id res chain seq x y z
N GLY A 1 -8.13 9.75 12.89
CA GLY A 1 -9.25 8.82 12.82
C GLY A 1 -10.10 9.04 11.57
N GLY A 2 -11.11 8.17 11.41
CA GLY A 2 -12.08 8.29 10.31
C GLY A 2 -11.73 7.55 9.01
N TRP A 3 -10.61 6.85 8.96
CA TRP A 3 -10.22 6.04 7.79
C TRP A 3 -11.02 4.74 7.69
N ASP A 4 -11.48 4.23 8.80
CA ASP A 4 -12.33 3.04 8.86
C ASP A 4 -13.80 3.42 8.65
N SER A 5 -14.17 3.68 7.39
CA SER A 5 -15.50 4.12 6.99
C SER A 5 -16.28 2.97 6.37
N HIS A 6 -17.38 2.56 7.01
CA HIS A 6 -18.29 1.53 6.53
C HIS A 6 -19.59 2.08 5.94
N LEU A 7 -19.84 3.37 6.09
CA LEU A 7 -21.04 4.05 5.60
C LEU A 7 -20.66 5.33 4.87
N SER A 8 -21.44 5.70 3.86
CA SER A 8 -21.27 6.94 3.10
C SER A 8 -19.81 7.25 2.75
N GLN A 9 -19.06 6.24 2.28
CA GLN A 9 -17.60 6.29 2.18
C GLN A 9 -17.10 7.42 1.29
N GLY A 10 -17.75 7.68 0.17
CA GLY A 10 -17.32 8.71 -0.79
C GLY A 10 -17.10 10.08 -0.14
N PRO A 11 -18.12 10.69 0.47
CA PRO A 11 -17.97 11.98 1.14
C PRO A 11 -17.05 11.94 2.37
N LEU A 12 -16.92 10.81 3.06
CA LEU A 12 -16.06 10.70 4.23
C LEU A 12 -14.58 10.55 3.87
N ILE A 13 -14.25 9.72 2.90
CA ILE A 13 -12.85 9.42 2.55
C ILE A 13 -12.17 10.55 1.76
N SER A 14 -12.92 11.27 0.91
CA SER A 14 -12.36 12.31 0.06
C SER A 14 -11.64 13.44 0.82
N PRO A 15 -12.18 14.01 1.90
CA PRO A 15 -11.47 15.02 2.68
C PRO A 15 -10.25 14.45 3.42
N LEU A 16 -10.28 13.17 3.83
CA LEU A 16 -9.14 12.51 4.47
C LEU A 16 -8.00 12.30 3.47
N MET A 17 -8.30 11.80 2.28
CA MET A 17 -7.33 11.66 1.20
C MET A 17 -6.70 12.99 0.81
N ARG A 18 -7.49 14.05 0.75
CA ARG A 18 -6.99 15.40 0.46
C ARG A 18 -6.03 15.90 1.55
N ARG A 19 -6.36 15.68 2.82
CA ARG A 19 -5.48 16.05 3.95
C ARG A 19 -4.18 15.28 3.89
N LEU A 20 -4.23 13.97 3.64
CA LEU A 20 -3.04 13.13 3.47
C LEU A 20 -2.19 13.63 2.30
N ALA A 21 -2.77 13.84 1.13
CA ALA A 21 -2.06 14.31 -0.05
C ALA A 21 -1.39 15.68 0.17
N ASN A 22 -2.12 16.62 0.79
CA ASN A 22 -1.58 17.94 1.11
C ASN A 22 -0.45 17.86 2.15
N GLY A 23 -0.59 16.99 3.16
CA GLY A 23 0.44 16.75 4.17
C GLY A 23 1.72 16.17 3.55
N LEU A 24 1.59 15.15 2.70
CA LEU A 24 2.73 14.55 1.98
C LEU A 24 3.41 15.55 1.04
N ALA A 25 2.63 16.37 0.33
CA ALA A 25 3.17 17.39 -0.56
C ALA A 25 3.90 18.50 0.23
N ALA A 26 3.37 18.90 1.37
CA ALA A 26 4.03 19.88 2.25
C ALA A 26 5.33 19.31 2.83
N PHE A 27 5.29 18.08 3.36
CA PHE A 27 6.45 17.38 3.90
C PHE A 27 7.57 17.23 2.87
N ARG A 28 7.22 16.81 1.64
CA ARG A 28 8.21 16.72 0.54
C ARG A 28 8.86 18.06 0.22
N ARG A 29 8.08 19.14 0.20
CA ARG A 29 8.61 20.49 -0.08
C ARG A 29 9.53 20.97 1.05
N ASP A 30 9.15 20.73 2.29
CA ASP A 30 9.91 21.12 3.47
C ASP A 30 11.26 20.41 3.55
N LEU A 31 11.26 19.09 3.32
CA LEU A 31 12.50 18.32 3.29
C LEU A 31 13.44 18.66 2.12
N GLY A 32 12.91 19.12 1.01
CA GLY A 32 13.73 19.50 -0.15
C GLY A 32 14.75 18.41 -0.53
N ALA A 33 16.04 18.75 -0.47
CA ALA A 33 17.13 17.82 -0.79
C ALA A 33 17.23 16.61 0.14
N ALA A 34 16.79 16.73 1.41
CA ALA A 34 16.81 15.63 2.36
C ALA A 34 15.83 14.50 1.99
N MET A 35 14.89 14.77 1.09
CA MET A 35 13.99 13.76 0.57
C MET A 35 14.71 12.60 -0.14
N ARG A 36 15.92 12.82 -0.65
CA ARG A 36 16.74 11.76 -1.25
C ARG A 36 17.18 10.69 -0.25
N GLN A 37 17.28 11.07 1.04
CA GLN A 37 17.66 10.17 2.13
C GLN A 37 16.47 9.74 2.98
N THR A 38 15.27 10.16 2.59
CA THR A 38 14.04 9.88 3.32
C THR A 38 13.12 8.99 2.46
N THR A 39 12.57 7.96 3.06
CA THR A 39 11.51 7.15 2.43
C THR A 39 10.26 7.24 3.29
N VAL A 40 9.16 7.66 2.67
CA VAL A 40 7.84 7.69 3.31
C VAL A 40 7.01 6.54 2.76
N VAL A 41 6.51 5.72 3.65
CA VAL A 41 5.59 4.63 3.30
C VAL A 41 4.21 4.95 3.86
N VAL A 42 3.20 4.90 3.02
CA VAL A 42 1.80 5.01 3.40
C VAL A 42 1.14 3.67 3.16
N MET A 43 0.62 3.07 4.22
CA MET A 43 -0.02 1.76 4.17
C MET A 43 -1.19 1.71 5.15
N SER A 44 -2.06 0.72 4.97
CA SER A 44 -3.20 0.44 5.84
C SER A 44 -3.11 -0.99 6.36
N GLU A 45 -3.68 -1.24 7.53
CA GLU A 45 -3.77 -2.56 8.16
C GLU A 45 -4.79 -3.48 7.50
N PHE A 46 -5.70 -2.95 6.69
CA PHE A 46 -6.71 -3.73 5.97
C PHE A 46 -6.95 -3.17 4.57
N GLY A 47 -7.51 -4.00 3.69
CA GLY A 47 -8.09 -3.59 2.42
C GLY A 47 -9.59 -3.39 2.50
N ARG A 48 -10.23 -3.26 1.35
CA ARG A 48 -11.69 -3.10 1.23
C ARG A 48 -12.25 -4.10 0.22
N ARG A 49 -13.49 -4.51 0.44
CA ARG A 49 -14.27 -5.23 -0.59
C ARG A 49 -14.51 -4.33 -1.78
N VAL A 50 -14.61 -4.94 -2.95
CA VAL A 50 -14.87 -4.23 -4.20
C VAL A 50 -16.30 -3.70 -4.25
N SER A 51 -17.24 -4.47 -3.73
CA SER A 51 -18.66 -4.11 -3.75
C SER A 51 -19.02 -3.09 -2.68
N GLU A 52 -19.84 -2.13 -3.05
CA GLU A 52 -20.50 -1.26 -2.09
C GLU A 52 -21.48 -2.06 -1.22
N ASN A 53 -21.52 -1.76 0.06
CA ASN A 53 -22.46 -2.33 1.00
C ASN A 53 -23.78 -1.53 1.05
N SER A 54 -24.77 -2.03 1.79
CA SER A 54 -26.09 -1.38 1.90
C SER A 54 -26.07 0.00 2.59
N ALA A 55 -24.96 0.39 3.19
CA ALA A 55 -24.77 1.67 3.86
C ALA A 55 -23.99 2.71 3.00
N LEU A 56 -23.84 2.47 1.68
CA LEU A 56 -23.08 3.30 0.75
C LEU A 56 -21.60 3.43 1.12
N GLY A 57 -21.04 2.37 1.67
CA GLY A 57 -19.64 2.23 2.01
C GLY A 57 -19.09 0.89 1.55
N THR A 58 -17.97 0.48 2.10
CA THR A 58 -17.37 -0.84 1.83
C THR A 58 -16.95 -1.50 3.12
N ASP A 59 -17.11 -2.82 3.18
CA ASP A 59 -16.60 -3.61 4.30
C ASP A 59 -15.11 -3.88 4.16
N HIS A 60 -14.46 -4.34 5.24
CA HIS A 60 -13.07 -4.75 5.18
C HIS A 60 -12.86 -5.88 4.18
N GLY A 61 -11.74 -5.84 3.51
CA GLY A 61 -11.27 -6.84 2.56
C GLY A 61 -9.77 -7.09 2.75
N ARG A 62 -9.18 -7.80 1.80
CA ARG A 62 -7.77 -8.23 1.88
C ARG A 62 -6.82 -7.27 1.15
N GLY A 63 -7.02 -7.10 -0.15
CA GLY A 63 -6.14 -6.28 -0.97
C GLY A 63 -6.35 -4.79 -0.76
N GLY A 64 -5.28 -4.03 -0.79
CA GLY A 64 -5.26 -2.58 -0.66
C GLY A 64 -4.17 -1.97 -1.52
N ALA A 65 -3.78 -0.75 -1.20
CA ALA A 65 -2.71 -0.04 -1.88
C ALA A 65 -1.69 0.50 -0.87
N MET A 66 -0.43 0.52 -1.29
CA MET A 66 0.65 1.21 -0.60
C MET A 66 1.20 2.33 -1.48
N PHE A 67 1.66 3.41 -0.85
CA PHE A 67 2.39 4.47 -1.55
C PHE A 67 3.79 4.57 -0.94
N VAL A 68 4.78 4.67 -1.80
CA VAL A 68 6.18 4.89 -1.41
C VAL A 68 6.66 6.17 -2.08
N LEU A 69 7.14 7.11 -1.27
CA LEU A 69 7.66 8.39 -1.74
C LEU A 69 9.09 8.56 -1.24
N GLY A 70 9.95 9.15 -2.06
CA GLY A 70 11.33 9.46 -1.71
C GLY A 70 12.34 8.48 -2.30
N GLY A 71 13.59 8.60 -1.87
CA GLY A 71 14.70 7.88 -2.45
C GLY A 71 15.25 8.53 -3.72
N ASP A 72 16.29 7.90 -4.32
CA ASP A 72 16.94 8.42 -5.51
C ASP A 72 16.15 8.06 -6.77
N GLY A 73 15.54 9.07 -7.39
CA GLY A 73 15.11 9.02 -8.78
C GLY A 73 13.99 8.02 -9.10
N ALA A 74 13.11 7.72 -8.17
CA ALA A 74 11.93 6.96 -8.49
C ALA A 74 11.02 7.81 -9.37
N GLU A 75 11.08 7.59 -10.67
CA GLU A 75 10.00 8.01 -11.57
C GLU A 75 8.72 7.38 -11.06
N GLY A 76 7.62 8.15 -11.07
CA GLY A 76 6.32 7.66 -10.63
C GLY A 76 5.93 6.42 -11.42
N ARG A 77 5.88 5.27 -10.76
CA ARG A 77 5.49 3.99 -11.36
C ARG A 77 4.44 3.30 -10.52
N VAL A 78 3.61 2.51 -11.14
CA VAL A 78 2.69 1.59 -10.49
C VAL A 78 3.28 0.19 -10.60
N ILE A 79 3.38 -0.50 -9.46
CA ILE A 79 3.77 -1.90 -9.40
C ILE A 79 2.51 -2.66 -8.96
N ALA A 80 1.97 -3.50 -9.83
CA ALA A 80 0.78 -4.27 -9.54
C ALA A 80 0.72 -5.50 -10.45
N ASP A 81 0.32 -6.61 -9.88
CA ASP A 81 -0.27 -7.73 -10.60
C ASP A 81 -1.79 -7.55 -10.48
N TRP A 82 -2.39 -6.85 -11.46
CA TRP A 82 -3.76 -6.39 -11.38
C TRP A 82 -4.74 -7.43 -11.95
N PRO A 83 -5.51 -8.13 -11.09
CA PRO A 83 -6.41 -9.19 -11.53
C PRO A 83 -7.70 -8.68 -12.19
N GLY A 84 -7.99 -7.40 -12.06
CA GLY A 84 -9.27 -6.80 -12.43
C GLY A 84 -10.31 -6.82 -11.31
N LEU A 85 -11.53 -6.38 -11.66
CA LEU A 85 -12.65 -6.26 -10.71
C LEU A 85 -13.80 -7.22 -11.02
N LYS A 86 -13.61 -8.14 -11.97
CA LYS A 86 -14.64 -9.14 -12.28
C LYS A 86 -14.77 -10.13 -11.12
N ARG A 87 -15.97 -10.66 -10.94
CA ARG A 87 -16.29 -11.54 -9.82
C ARG A 87 -15.39 -12.79 -9.74
N ASP A 88 -14.98 -13.32 -10.86
CA ASP A 88 -14.09 -14.47 -11.00
C ASP A 88 -12.62 -14.15 -10.62
N ALA A 89 -12.26 -12.87 -10.63
CA ALA A 89 -10.96 -12.38 -10.19
C ALA A 89 -10.90 -12.02 -8.69
N LEU A 90 -12.02 -12.08 -7.99
CA LEU A 90 -12.11 -11.73 -6.57
C LEU A 90 -12.03 -13.00 -5.70
N VAL A 91 -11.58 -12.83 -4.46
CA VAL A 91 -11.48 -13.93 -3.49
C VAL A 91 -12.49 -13.76 -2.35
N GLY A 92 -12.88 -14.88 -1.71
CA GLY A 92 -13.82 -14.87 -0.61
C GLY A 92 -15.13 -14.16 -0.94
N PRO A 93 -15.62 -13.26 -0.06
CA PRO A 93 -16.91 -12.60 -0.26
C PRO A 93 -16.88 -11.39 -1.23
N GLY A 94 -15.82 -11.22 -2.01
CA GLY A 94 -15.65 -10.12 -2.95
C GLY A 94 -14.45 -9.22 -2.65
N ASP A 95 -13.40 -9.79 -2.06
CA ASP A 95 -12.16 -9.09 -1.74
C ASP A 95 -11.24 -9.05 -2.97
N LEU A 96 -10.45 -7.99 -3.11
CA LEU A 96 -9.29 -8.02 -3.97
C LEU A 96 -8.28 -9.02 -3.42
N PRO A 97 -7.70 -9.90 -4.24
CA PRO A 97 -6.61 -10.76 -3.81
C PRO A 97 -5.38 -9.91 -3.45
N VAL A 98 -4.59 -10.42 -2.52
CA VAL A 98 -3.28 -9.84 -2.20
C VAL A 98 -2.27 -10.40 -3.20
N THR A 99 -1.85 -9.59 -4.14
CA THR A 99 -0.91 -9.97 -5.21
C THR A 99 0.53 -9.54 -4.91
N THR A 100 0.72 -8.64 -3.94
CA THR A 100 2.04 -8.20 -3.49
C THR A 100 2.08 -8.23 -1.96
N ASP A 101 3.05 -8.93 -1.40
CA ASP A 101 3.27 -8.92 0.05
C ASP A 101 3.93 -7.59 0.45
N PHE A 102 3.39 -6.92 1.46
CA PHE A 102 3.93 -5.63 1.93
C PHE A 102 5.38 -5.75 2.42
N ARG A 103 5.78 -6.93 2.89
CA ARG A 103 7.16 -7.20 3.34
C ARG A 103 8.14 -7.13 2.20
N ASP A 104 7.74 -7.55 0.99
CA ASP A 104 8.58 -7.45 -0.21
C ASP A 104 8.85 -5.98 -0.58
N VAL A 105 7.90 -5.08 -0.27
CA VAL A 105 8.10 -3.63 -0.43
C VAL A 105 8.99 -3.05 0.67
N LEU A 106 8.81 -3.50 1.91
CA LEU A 106 9.52 -2.93 3.06
C LEU A 106 10.97 -3.40 3.17
N ILE A 107 11.28 -4.65 2.80
CA ILE A 107 12.64 -5.21 2.92
C ILE A 107 13.71 -4.37 2.21
N PRO A 108 13.59 -4.02 0.92
CA PRO A 108 14.59 -3.19 0.24
C PRO A 108 14.70 -1.78 0.85
N ILE A 109 13.61 -1.21 1.35
CA ILE A 109 13.61 0.07 2.06
C ILE A 109 14.40 -0.05 3.36
N LEU A 110 14.10 -1.06 4.18
CA LEU A 110 14.80 -1.28 5.44
C LEU A 110 16.28 -1.54 5.25
N ARG A 111 16.66 -2.36 4.27
CA ARG A 111 18.07 -2.62 3.93
C ARG A 111 18.83 -1.36 3.53
N ARG A 112 18.15 -0.42 2.87
CA ARG A 112 18.75 0.88 2.50
C ARG A 112 19.05 1.74 3.73
N HIS A 113 18.16 1.75 4.71
CA HIS A 113 18.24 2.61 5.88
C HIS A 113 18.95 1.96 7.08
N THR A 114 19.05 0.64 7.09
CA THR A 114 19.62 -0.13 8.20
C THR A 114 20.40 -1.33 7.62
N LEU A 115 21.66 -1.09 7.24
CA LEU A 115 22.47 -2.05 6.49
C LEU A 115 22.66 -3.40 7.20
N ASP A 116 22.73 -3.38 8.54
CA ASP A 116 22.98 -4.57 9.35
C ASP A 116 21.69 -5.21 9.89
N ALA A 117 20.51 -4.78 9.44
CA ALA A 117 19.26 -5.33 9.91
C ALA A 117 19.08 -6.79 9.44
N ASP A 118 18.89 -7.68 10.38
CA ASP A 118 18.54 -9.08 10.13
C ASP A 118 17.07 -9.19 9.74
N MET A 119 16.80 -9.28 8.44
CA MET A 119 15.43 -9.35 7.92
C MET A 119 14.68 -10.59 8.39
N ALA A 120 15.35 -11.68 8.72
CA ALA A 120 14.70 -12.87 9.26
C ALA A 120 14.16 -12.64 10.68
N LYS A 121 14.76 -11.72 11.44
CA LYS A 121 14.22 -11.27 12.74
C LYS A 121 13.10 -10.25 12.58
N VAL A 122 13.18 -9.37 11.56
CA VAL A 122 12.14 -8.36 11.29
C VAL A 122 10.88 -9.01 10.74
N PHE A 123 11.04 -9.94 9.81
CA PHE A 123 9.95 -10.67 9.17
C PHE A 123 10.16 -12.19 9.24
N PRO A 124 9.94 -12.82 10.41
CA PRO A 124 10.17 -14.25 10.59
C PRO A 124 9.39 -15.10 9.59
N GLY A 125 10.08 -16.06 8.94
CA GLY A 125 9.48 -17.00 8.01
C GLY A 125 9.02 -16.40 6.66
N HIS A 126 9.45 -15.16 6.35
CA HIS A 126 9.17 -14.56 5.05
C HIS A 126 10.36 -14.72 4.09
N GLU A 127 10.09 -15.32 2.93
CA GLU A 127 11.02 -15.42 1.81
C GLU A 127 10.75 -14.27 0.83
N PRO A 128 11.67 -13.28 0.69
CA PRO A 128 11.46 -12.10 -0.13
C PRO A 128 11.34 -12.44 -1.62
N ARG A 129 10.38 -11.80 -2.29
CA ARG A 129 10.19 -11.89 -3.75
C ARG A 129 10.50 -10.56 -4.41
N PRO A 130 11.05 -10.56 -5.63
CA PRO A 130 11.20 -9.34 -6.42
C PRO A 130 9.84 -8.69 -6.70
N LEU A 131 9.77 -7.36 -6.55
CA LEU A 131 8.56 -6.62 -6.87
C LEU A 131 8.23 -6.69 -8.37
N GLY A 132 6.96 -6.92 -8.69
CA GLY A 132 6.47 -7.02 -10.06
C GLY A 132 6.54 -8.41 -10.68
N GLN A 133 6.89 -9.45 -9.91
CA GLN A 133 6.71 -10.84 -10.30
C GLN A 133 5.40 -11.37 -9.72
N ALA A 134 4.57 -11.97 -10.57
CA ALA A 134 3.33 -12.60 -10.14
C ALA A 134 3.63 -13.78 -9.20
N ALA A 135 2.73 -14.03 -8.24
CA ALA A 135 2.78 -15.21 -7.41
C ALA A 135 2.40 -16.45 -8.26
N GLY A 136 3.36 -17.03 -8.97
CA GLY A 136 3.10 -18.18 -9.84
C GLY A 136 4.23 -18.51 -10.83
N ASP A 137 5.22 -17.65 -10.94
CA ASP A 137 6.37 -17.85 -11.87
C ASP A 137 7.57 -18.54 -11.18
N ALA A 138 7.33 -19.50 -10.28
CA ALA A 138 8.37 -20.29 -9.62
C ALA A 138 8.12 -21.79 -9.83
#